data_fff6008df5ee4c3175a7d80074d85859
#
_entry.id   fff6008df5ee4c3175a7d80074d85859
#
_cell.length_a   1.000
_cell.length_b   1.000
_cell.length_c   1.000
_cell.angle_alpha   90.00
_cell.angle_beta   90.00
_cell.angle_gamma   90.00
#
_symmetry.space_group_name_H-M   'P 1'
#
loop_
_entity.id
_entity.type
_entity.pdbx_description
1 polymer ?
#
loop_
_entity_poly.entity_id
_entity_poly.type
_entity_poly.pdbx_seq_one_letter_code
_entity_poly.pdbx_strand_id
1 'polypeptide(L)'
;MSDYDYAWSRRAPSPSPWSYLGPILALLLIATGIGWFAARWMGLGPVHDPDAQPRAVLARGELAADEQSTIELFRKASPSVVNITTSTVVQGIFSLNPQEIPRGTGSGFIWDEAGHVVTNYHVIHGADSAKIKLADHSEYDARLTGAEPSYDLAVLKIDAPKSK
;
A
#
# COMPACT_ATOMS: atom_id res chain seq x y z
N MET A 1 36.52 83.65 21.96
CA MET A 1 36.67 82.58 22.96
C MET A 1 35.49 81.71 22.67
N SER A 2 35.76 80.57 22.05
CA SER A 2 34.72 79.66 21.51
C SER A 2 34.70 78.41 22.31
N ASP A 3 33.55 78.19 22.99
CA ASP A 3 33.29 76.93 23.64
C ASP A 3 32.76 75.92 22.60
N TYR A 4 33.57 74.92 22.28
CA TYR A 4 33.16 73.81 21.49
C TYR A 4 32.48 72.74 22.39
N ASP A 5 31.19 72.74 22.33
CA ASP A 5 30.39 71.66 22.92
C ASP A 5 30.65 70.35 22.22
N TYR A 6 31.37 69.44 22.89
CA TYR A 6 31.51 68.05 22.48
C TYR A 6 30.22 67.29 22.86
N ALA A 7 29.28 67.25 21.97
CA ALA A 7 28.12 66.37 22.08
C ALA A 7 28.60 64.94 21.88
N TRP A 8 28.81 64.20 22.98
CA TRP A 8 29.03 62.75 22.93
C TRP A 8 27.75 62.07 22.44
N SER A 9 27.77 61.62 21.20
CA SER A 9 26.74 60.71 20.69
C SER A 9 26.80 59.39 21.46
N ARG A 10 25.90 59.21 22.40
CA ARG A 10 25.70 57.94 23.06
C ARG A 10 25.19 56.95 22.01
N ARG A 11 26.07 56.10 21.52
CA ARG A 11 25.66 54.94 20.72
C ARG A 11 24.79 54.09 21.65
N ALA A 12 23.54 53.85 21.28
CA ALA A 12 22.68 52.93 21.92
C ALA A 12 23.38 51.54 21.98
N PRO A 13 23.34 50.84 23.11
CA PRO A 13 23.93 49.52 23.23
C PRO A 13 23.26 48.59 22.17
N SER A 14 24.07 47.87 21.42
CA SER A 14 23.56 46.88 20.50
C SER A 14 22.76 45.84 21.28
N PRO A 15 21.58 45.46 20.80
CA PRO A 15 20.78 44.47 21.50
C PRO A 15 21.55 43.14 21.59
N SER A 16 21.54 42.54 22.80
CA SER A 16 22.24 41.29 23.02
C SER A 16 21.58 40.18 22.14
N PRO A 17 22.35 39.20 21.62
CA PRO A 17 21.79 38.13 20.81
C PRO A 17 20.68 37.37 21.52
N TRP A 18 20.64 37.40 22.84
CA TRP A 18 19.62 36.77 23.66
C TRP A 18 18.25 37.47 23.62
N SER A 19 18.23 38.78 23.27
CA SER A 19 16.98 39.53 23.17
C SER A 19 16.06 39.08 22.02
N TYR A 20 16.59 38.36 21.03
CA TYR A 20 15.83 37.80 19.90
C TYR A 20 15.32 36.38 20.15
N LEU A 21 15.83 35.66 21.17
CA LEU A 21 15.40 34.30 21.47
C LEU A 21 13.95 34.22 21.91
N GLY A 22 13.49 35.18 22.72
CA GLY A 22 12.10 35.22 23.18
C GLY A 22 11.10 35.34 22.04
N PRO A 23 11.21 36.35 21.16
CA PRO A 23 10.30 36.49 20.01
C PRO A 23 10.39 35.34 19.01
N ILE A 24 11.58 34.75 18.78
CA ILE A 24 11.75 33.59 17.90
C ILE A 24 11.02 32.36 18.47
N LEU A 25 11.18 32.08 19.75
CA LEU A 25 10.45 30.98 20.43
C LEU A 25 8.93 31.18 20.38
N ALA A 26 8.48 32.42 20.61
CA ALA A 26 7.06 32.75 20.53
C ALA A 26 6.51 32.53 19.10
N LEU A 27 7.23 32.93 18.06
CA LEU A 27 6.83 32.71 16.68
C LEU A 27 6.80 31.22 16.32
N LEU A 28 7.74 30.41 16.79
CA LEU A 28 7.76 28.98 16.58
C LEU A 28 6.55 28.30 17.27
N LEU A 29 6.21 28.69 18.47
CA LEU A 29 5.03 28.17 19.17
C LEU A 29 3.73 28.54 18.48
N ILE A 30 3.61 29.77 17.98
CA ILE A 30 2.46 30.22 17.19
C ILE A 30 2.37 29.44 15.88
N ALA A 31 3.47 29.29 15.16
CA ALA A 31 3.51 28.56 13.90
C ALA A 31 3.14 27.07 14.06
N THR A 32 3.65 26.41 15.12
CA THR A 32 3.29 25.02 15.44
C THR A 32 1.82 24.89 15.86
N GLY A 33 1.30 25.83 16.62
CA GLY A 33 -0.11 25.87 17.00
C GLY A 33 -1.04 26.07 15.81
N ILE A 34 -0.71 27.01 14.92
CA ILE A 34 -1.48 27.25 13.69
C ILE A 34 -1.39 26.01 12.77
N GLY A 35 -0.21 25.42 12.63
CA GLY A 35 0.00 24.20 11.83
C GLY A 35 -0.84 23.02 12.35
N TRP A 36 -0.85 22.81 13.66
CA TRP A 36 -1.67 21.77 14.30
C TRP A 36 -3.16 22.02 14.14
N PHE A 37 -3.59 23.27 14.31
CA PHE A 37 -4.99 23.67 14.14
C PHE A 37 -5.44 23.52 12.67
N ALA A 38 -4.61 23.95 11.72
CA ALA A 38 -4.89 23.81 10.30
C ALA A 38 -4.96 22.34 9.86
N ALA A 39 -4.03 21.50 10.34
CA ALA A 39 -4.03 20.07 10.08
C ALA A 39 -5.32 19.40 10.58
N ARG A 40 -5.78 19.79 11.77
CA ARG A 40 -7.02 19.26 12.32
C ARG A 40 -8.26 19.75 11.56
N TRP A 41 -8.23 20.98 11.06
CA TRP A 41 -9.35 21.56 10.29
C TRP A 41 -9.43 20.99 8.87
N MET A 42 -8.29 20.65 8.27
CA MET A 42 -8.19 19.98 6.95
C MET A 42 -8.41 18.45 7.01
N GLY A 43 -8.76 17.90 8.17
CA GLY A 43 -9.01 16.47 8.30
C GLY A 43 -7.76 15.58 8.20
N LEU A 44 -6.56 16.17 8.35
CA LEU A 44 -5.28 15.46 8.38
C LEU A 44 -4.99 14.80 9.75
N GLY A 45 -6.04 14.57 10.55
CA GLY A 45 -5.95 13.79 11.77
C GLY A 45 -5.71 12.30 11.46
N PRO A 46 -5.36 11.50 12.47
CA PRO A 46 -5.16 10.07 12.29
C PRO A 46 -6.43 9.45 11.70
N VAL A 47 -6.29 8.79 10.55
CA VAL A 47 -7.38 8.10 9.83
C VAL A 47 -7.89 6.90 10.64
N HIS A 48 -7.11 6.48 11.62
CA HIS A 48 -7.43 5.35 12.49
C HIS A 48 -7.96 5.83 13.83
N ASP A 49 -9.16 5.42 14.19
CA ASP A 49 -9.73 5.60 15.54
C ASP A 49 -9.27 4.43 16.42
N PRO A 50 -8.37 4.66 17.40
CA PRO A 50 -7.88 3.59 18.27
C PRO A 50 -8.98 3.01 19.18
N ASP A 51 -10.08 3.73 19.38
CA ASP A 51 -11.20 3.32 20.22
C ASP A 51 -12.37 2.74 19.40
N ALA A 52 -12.19 2.59 18.08
CA ALA A 52 -13.20 2.01 17.22
C ALA A 52 -13.54 0.59 17.66
N GLN A 53 -14.74 0.43 18.20
CA GLN A 53 -15.26 -0.88 18.56
C GLN A 53 -15.73 -1.63 17.31
N PRO A 54 -15.43 -2.92 17.19
CA PRO A 54 -15.99 -3.73 16.13
C PRO A 54 -17.51 -3.63 16.18
N ARG A 55 -18.13 -3.27 15.04
CA ARG A 55 -19.59 -3.25 14.96
C ARG A 55 -20.11 -4.67 15.20
N ALA A 56 -20.91 -4.88 16.23
CA ALA A 56 -21.57 -6.15 16.45
C ALA A 56 -22.45 -6.45 15.22
N VAL A 57 -22.08 -7.48 14.47
CA VAL A 57 -22.93 -8.03 13.42
C VAL A 57 -24.03 -8.83 14.13
N LEU A 58 -25.17 -8.18 14.36
CA LEU A 58 -26.37 -8.90 14.79
C LEU A 58 -26.73 -9.85 13.65
N ALA A 59 -26.73 -11.15 13.94
CA ALA A 59 -27.29 -12.13 13.02
C ALA A 59 -28.72 -11.68 12.73
N ARG A 60 -28.99 -11.24 11.50
CA ARG A 60 -30.37 -11.09 11.03
C ARG A 60 -30.98 -12.49 11.10
N GLY A 61 -32.23 -12.57 11.55
CA GLY A 61 -32.94 -13.84 11.57
C GLY A 61 -32.82 -14.65 10.28
N GLU A 62 -33.66 -15.59 10.00
CA GLU A 62 -33.54 -16.42 8.80
C GLU A 62 -33.20 -15.59 7.56
N LEU A 63 -32.03 -15.89 6.96
CA LEU A 63 -31.58 -15.26 5.72
C LEU A 63 -32.61 -15.51 4.61
N ALA A 64 -32.89 -14.52 3.80
CA ALA A 64 -33.75 -14.73 2.64
C ALA A 64 -33.12 -15.78 1.69
N ALA A 65 -33.95 -16.51 0.94
CA ALA A 65 -33.49 -17.63 0.12
C ALA A 65 -32.41 -17.22 -0.92
N ASP A 66 -32.48 -16.00 -1.41
CA ASP A 66 -31.47 -15.40 -2.31
C ASP A 66 -30.13 -15.08 -1.60
N GLU A 67 -30.18 -14.66 -0.34
CA GLU A 67 -28.96 -14.46 0.47
C GLU A 67 -28.28 -15.82 0.77
N GLN A 68 -29.06 -16.85 1.10
CA GLN A 68 -28.55 -18.21 1.32
C GLN A 68 -27.89 -18.76 0.05
N SER A 69 -28.55 -18.63 -1.10
CA SER A 69 -28.02 -19.10 -2.37
C SER A 69 -26.72 -18.37 -2.76
N THR A 70 -26.61 -17.08 -2.48
CA THR A 70 -25.40 -16.29 -2.71
C THR A 70 -24.25 -16.75 -1.81
N ILE A 71 -24.53 -17.00 -0.53
CA ILE A 71 -23.52 -17.50 0.42
C ILE A 71 -23.02 -18.90 0.01
N GLU A 72 -23.93 -19.78 -0.42
CA GLU A 72 -23.58 -21.13 -0.89
C GLU A 72 -22.72 -21.06 -2.15
N LEU A 73 -23.11 -20.23 -3.13
CA LEU A 73 -22.34 -20.02 -4.34
C LEU A 73 -20.92 -19.51 -4.03
N PHE A 74 -20.83 -18.50 -3.18
CA PHE A 74 -19.53 -17.96 -2.77
C PHE A 74 -18.66 -19.01 -2.07
N ARG A 75 -19.24 -19.74 -1.12
CA ARG A 75 -18.54 -20.79 -0.39
C ARG A 75 -18.04 -21.91 -1.31
N LYS A 76 -18.80 -22.23 -2.35
CA LYS A 76 -18.43 -23.24 -3.35
C LYS A 76 -17.38 -22.74 -4.34
N ALA A 77 -17.47 -21.48 -4.76
CA ALA A 77 -16.60 -20.93 -5.79
C ALA A 77 -15.28 -20.35 -5.24
N SER A 78 -15.28 -19.81 -4.01
CA SER A 78 -14.09 -19.16 -3.45
C SER A 78 -12.82 -20.02 -3.38
N PRO A 79 -12.86 -21.36 -3.17
CA PRO A 79 -11.66 -22.19 -3.21
C PRO A 79 -10.98 -22.23 -4.58
N SER A 80 -11.72 -21.92 -5.66
CA SER A 80 -11.13 -21.85 -7.01
C SER A 80 -10.36 -20.54 -7.26
N VAL A 81 -10.56 -19.54 -6.45
CA VAL A 81 -9.86 -18.26 -6.60
C VAL A 81 -8.45 -18.36 -6.04
N VAL A 82 -7.48 -17.89 -6.81
CA VAL A 82 -6.06 -17.98 -6.48
C VAL A 82 -5.40 -16.61 -6.47
N ASN A 83 -4.33 -16.49 -5.69
CA ASN A 83 -3.46 -15.34 -5.74
C ASN A 83 -2.25 -15.65 -6.65
N ILE A 84 -1.87 -14.69 -7.47
CA ILE A 84 -0.75 -14.79 -8.41
C ILE A 84 0.29 -13.76 -8.00
N THR A 85 1.51 -14.20 -7.77
CA THR A 85 2.66 -13.33 -7.54
C THR A 85 3.61 -13.47 -8.72
N THR A 86 4.00 -12.35 -9.31
CA THR A 86 4.94 -12.30 -10.42
C THR A 86 6.27 -11.72 -9.98
N SER A 87 7.35 -12.22 -10.57
CA SER A 87 8.70 -11.76 -10.27
C SER A 87 9.48 -11.48 -11.55
N THR A 88 10.47 -10.62 -11.42
CA THR A 88 11.44 -10.33 -12.49
C THR A 88 12.84 -10.64 -11.99
N VAL A 89 13.64 -11.24 -12.85
CA VAL A 89 15.06 -11.55 -12.56
C VAL A 89 15.90 -10.32 -12.90
N VAL A 90 16.53 -9.74 -11.89
CA VAL A 90 17.45 -8.62 -12.08
C VAL A 90 18.88 -9.11 -11.85
N GLN A 91 19.72 -8.95 -12.88
CA GLN A 91 21.16 -9.22 -12.77
C GLN A 91 21.89 -7.88 -12.58
N GLY A 92 22.45 -7.70 -11.38
CA GLY A 92 23.30 -6.52 -11.11
C GLY A 92 24.58 -6.55 -11.96
N ILE A 93 25.00 -5.37 -12.46
CA ILE A 93 26.19 -5.21 -13.33
C ILE A 93 27.47 -5.77 -12.67
N PHE A 94 27.49 -5.86 -11.35
CA PHE A 94 28.62 -6.39 -10.55
C PHE A 94 28.26 -7.65 -9.75
N SER A 95 27.08 -8.20 -9.92
CA SER A 95 26.63 -9.42 -9.22
C SER A 95 26.53 -10.58 -10.19
N LEU A 96 27.25 -11.66 -9.88
CA LEU A 96 27.16 -12.92 -10.62
C LEU A 96 25.90 -13.73 -10.28
N ASN A 97 25.14 -13.29 -9.27
CA ASN A 97 23.93 -13.98 -8.82
C ASN A 97 22.67 -13.21 -9.26
N PRO A 98 21.81 -13.79 -10.12
CA PRO A 98 20.52 -13.21 -10.43
C PRO A 98 19.62 -13.19 -9.19
N GLN A 99 18.93 -12.09 -8.95
CA GLN A 99 17.96 -11.94 -7.87
C GLN A 99 16.55 -11.86 -8.44
N GLU A 100 15.65 -12.70 -7.94
CA GLU A 100 14.21 -12.53 -8.21
C GLU A 100 13.66 -11.42 -7.33
N ILE A 101 13.08 -10.42 -7.97
CA ILE A 101 12.41 -9.30 -7.29
C ILE A 101 10.92 -9.41 -7.58
N PRO A 102 10.04 -9.43 -6.54
CA PRO A 102 8.61 -9.37 -6.75
C PRO A 102 8.23 -8.12 -7.56
N ARG A 103 7.44 -8.31 -8.62
CA ARG A 103 7.01 -7.25 -9.52
C ARG A 103 5.58 -6.82 -9.27
N GLY A 104 4.69 -7.79 -9.03
CA GLY A 104 3.29 -7.52 -8.85
C GLY A 104 2.52 -8.72 -8.31
N THR A 105 1.29 -8.46 -7.96
CA THR A 105 0.33 -9.47 -7.54
C THR A 105 -0.97 -9.30 -8.31
N GLY A 106 -1.68 -10.40 -8.51
CA GLY A 106 -2.97 -10.40 -9.14
C GLY A 106 -3.83 -11.56 -8.65
N SER A 107 -5.00 -11.70 -9.23
CA SER A 107 -5.91 -12.82 -8.94
C SER A 107 -6.20 -13.60 -10.22
N GLY A 108 -6.56 -14.84 -10.03
CA GLY A 108 -7.01 -15.72 -11.10
C GLY A 108 -7.96 -16.76 -10.53
N PHE A 109 -8.39 -17.69 -11.34
CA PHE A 109 -9.18 -18.82 -10.90
C PHE A 109 -8.79 -20.11 -11.62
N ILE A 110 -8.90 -21.22 -10.92
CA ILE A 110 -8.67 -22.56 -11.46
C ILE A 110 -9.81 -22.88 -12.42
N TRP A 111 -9.44 -23.19 -13.67
CA TRP A 111 -10.40 -23.51 -14.74
C TRP A 111 -10.79 -24.98 -14.74
N ASP A 112 -9.82 -25.87 -14.52
CA ASP A 112 -10.03 -27.31 -14.63
C ASP A 112 -9.12 -28.11 -13.66
N GLU A 113 -9.42 -29.40 -13.55
CA GLU A 113 -8.63 -30.38 -12.77
C GLU A 113 -7.22 -30.63 -13.34
N ALA A 114 -6.96 -30.21 -14.57
CA ALA A 114 -5.62 -30.30 -15.15
C ALA A 114 -4.68 -29.23 -14.58
N GLY A 115 -5.19 -28.23 -13.85
CA GLY A 115 -4.42 -27.17 -13.23
C GLY A 115 -4.23 -25.96 -14.14
N HIS A 116 -5.14 -25.72 -15.07
CA HIS A 116 -5.17 -24.47 -15.80
C HIS A 116 -5.77 -23.37 -14.92
N VAL A 117 -5.14 -22.21 -14.94
CA VAL A 117 -5.55 -21.03 -14.19
C VAL A 117 -5.73 -19.87 -15.15
N VAL A 118 -6.90 -19.25 -15.12
CA VAL A 118 -7.23 -18.08 -15.95
C VAL A 118 -6.98 -16.82 -15.13
N THR A 119 -6.33 -15.85 -15.76
CA THR A 119 -6.02 -14.54 -15.16
C THR A 119 -6.00 -13.46 -16.24
N ASN A 120 -5.80 -12.21 -15.83
CA ASN A 120 -5.62 -11.12 -16.78
C ASN A 120 -4.18 -11.09 -17.33
N TYR A 121 -4.05 -10.72 -18.60
CA TYR A 121 -2.75 -10.64 -19.27
C TYR A 121 -1.84 -9.61 -18.59
N HIS A 122 -2.37 -8.45 -18.17
CA HIS A 122 -1.57 -7.42 -17.54
C HIS A 122 -0.93 -7.87 -16.21
N VAL A 123 -1.49 -8.89 -15.53
CA VAL A 123 -0.91 -9.46 -14.28
C VAL A 123 0.44 -10.13 -14.58
N ILE A 124 0.56 -10.81 -15.71
CA ILE A 124 1.75 -11.60 -16.06
C ILE A 124 2.65 -10.89 -17.07
N HIS A 125 2.21 -9.77 -17.64
CA HIS A 125 2.96 -9.07 -18.67
C HIS A 125 4.31 -8.58 -18.17
N GLY A 126 5.37 -9.01 -18.88
CA GLY A 126 6.76 -8.63 -18.56
C GLY A 126 7.30 -9.24 -17.26
N ALA A 127 6.68 -10.28 -16.75
CA ALA A 127 7.23 -11.08 -15.66
C ALA A 127 8.10 -12.21 -16.21
N ASP A 128 9.17 -12.55 -15.50
CA ASP A 128 10.04 -13.69 -15.84
C ASP A 128 9.56 -14.99 -15.17
N SER A 129 8.86 -14.88 -14.04
CA SER A 129 8.28 -16.01 -13.32
C SER A 129 6.93 -15.63 -12.68
N ALA A 130 6.10 -16.64 -12.45
CA ALA A 130 4.84 -16.52 -11.74
C ALA A 130 4.67 -17.67 -10.75
N LYS A 131 4.18 -17.34 -9.54
CA LYS A 131 3.79 -18.30 -8.49
C LYS A 131 2.31 -18.14 -8.19
N ILE A 132 1.63 -19.25 -8.06
CA ILE A 132 0.21 -19.31 -7.73
C ILE A 132 0.04 -19.88 -6.35
N LYS A 133 -0.64 -19.11 -5.50
CA LYS A 133 -1.02 -19.52 -4.15
C LYS A 133 -2.47 -19.90 -4.11
N LEU A 134 -2.75 -21.14 -3.71
CA LEU A 134 -4.10 -21.69 -3.59
C LEU A 134 -4.76 -21.31 -2.25
N ALA A 135 -6.04 -21.64 -2.12
CA ALA A 135 -6.84 -21.36 -0.93
C ALA A 135 -6.29 -22.05 0.35
N ASP A 136 -5.63 -23.20 0.20
CA ASP A 136 -4.97 -23.93 1.29
C ASP A 136 -3.57 -23.40 1.63
N HIS A 137 -3.18 -22.25 1.06
CA HIS A 137 -1.88 -21.60 1.19
C HIS A 137 -0.71 -22.33 0.52
N SER A 138 -0.93 -23.43 -0.19
CA SER A 138 0.10 -24.06 -1.00
C SER A 138 0.48 -23.18 -2.20
N GLU A 139 1.76 -23.21 -2.58
CA GLU A 139 2.29 -22.39 -3.66
C GLU A 139 2.90 -23.28 -4.75
N TYR A 140 2.64 -22.92 -5.99
CA TYR A 140 3.11 -23.64 -7.18
C TYR A 140 3.71 -22.68 -8.19
N ASP A 141 4.80 -23.09 -8.82
CA ASP A 141 5.33 -22.37 -9.97
C ASP A 141 4.36 -22.54 -11.16
N ALA A 142 4.12 -21.44 -11.88
CA ALA A 142 3.19 -21.41 -12.99
C ALA A 142 3.92 -21.16 -14.31
N ARG A 143 3.46 -21.85 -15.35
CA ARG A 143 3.96 -21.66 -16.71
C ARG A 143 2.86 -21.07 -17.58
N LEU A 144 3.20 -20.09 -18.42
CA LEU A 144 2.29 -19.54 -19.39
C LEU A 144 1.94 -20.58 -20.45
N THR A 145 0.66 -20.87 -20.61
CA THR A 145 0.11 -21.77 -21.64
C THR A 145 -0.31 -20.99 -22.88
N GLY A 146 -0.94 -19.82 -22.68
CA GLY A 146 -1.37 -18.94 -23.75
C GLY A 146 -1.84 -17.60 -23.22
N ALA A 147 -1.86 -16.61 -24.09
CA ALA A 147 -2.36 -15.28 -23.77
C ALA A 147 -2.98 -14.62 -24.99
N GLU A 148 -3.98 -13.78 -24.74
CA GLU A 148 -4.63 -12.92 -25.72
C GLU A 148 -4.67 -11.48 -25.16
N PRO A 149 -3.66 -10.66 -25.50
CA PRO A 149 -3.52 -9.31 -24.96
C PRO A 149 -4.69 -8.38 -25.29
N SER A 150 -5.33 -8.57 -26.45
CA SER A 150 -6.45 -7.70 -26.88
C SER A 150 -7.70 -7.88 -26.02
N TYR A 151 -7.84 -9.02 -25.36
CA TYR A 151 -8.92 -9.32 -24.40
C TYR A 151 -8.43 -9.29 -22.95
N ASP A 152 -7.18 -8.93 -22.72
CA ASP A 152 -6.54 -8.96 -21.40
C ASP A 152 -6.68 -10.33 -20.71
N LEU A 153 -6.50 -11.42 -21.44
CA LEU A 153 -6.61 -12.78 -20.92
C LEU A 153 -5.27 -13.53 -21.02
N ALA A 154 -5.00 -14.33 -19.99
CA ALA A 154 -3.90 -15.28 -19.97
C ALA A 154 -4.31 -16.58 -19.27
N VAL A 155 -3.72 -17.69 -19.74
CA VAL A 155 -3.88 -19.02 -19.15
C VAL A 155 -2.54 -19.50 -18.66
N LEU A 156 -2.45 -19.79 -17.39
CA LEU A 156 -1.29 -20.38 -16.73
C LEU A 156 -1.55 -21.85 -16.43
N LYS A 157 -0.48 -22.62 -16.27
CA LYS A 157 -0.52 -24.03 -15.88
C LYS A 157 0.30 -24.25 -14.62
N ILE A 158 -0.30 -24.91 -13.64
CA ILE A 158 0.37 -25.39 -12.43
C ILE A 158 0.35 -26.92 -12.39
N ASP A 159 1.37 -27.50 -11.73
CA ASP A 159 1.44 -28.95 -11.47
C ASP A 159 1.07 -29.22 -10.01
N ALA A 160 -0.20 -28.96 -9.67
CA ALA A 160 -0.77 -29.26 -8.35
C ALA A 160 -1.32 -30.70 -8.31
N PRO A 161 -1.27 -31.38 -7.15
CA PRO A 161 -1.95 -32.67 -6.97
C PRO A 161 -3.47 -32.52 -7.17
N LYS A 162 -4.08 -33.51 -7.83
CA LYS A 162 -5.56 -33.51 -8.13
C LYS A 162 -6.46 -33.50 -6.90
N SER A 163 -5.92 -33.72 -5.71
CA SER A 163 -6.63 -33.65 -4.43
C SER A 163 -6.69 -32.25 -3.82
N LYS A 164 -6.22 -31.26 -4.52
CA LYS A 164 -6.11 -29.87 -4.07
C LYS A 164 -7.11 -28.96 -4.76
#